data_0e6b711bf06af4b7e7be867949b9e8f7
#
_entry.id   0e6b711bf06af4b7e7be867949b9e8f7
#
_cell.length_a   1.000
_cell.length_b   1.000
_cell.length_c   1.000
_cell.angle_alpha   90.00
_cell.angle_beta   90.00
_cell.angle_gamma   90.00
#
_symmetry.space_group_name_H-M   'P 1'
#
loop_
_entity.id
_entity.type
_entity.pdbx_description
1 polymer ?
#
loop_
_entity_poly.entity_id
_entity_poly.type
_entity_poly.pdbx_seq_one_letter_code
_entity_poly.pdbx_strand_id
1 'polypeptide(L)'
;MASCSGNGSRGHHSFTLNVWESYVSGGVDNYSTVSWSLVLSPIQTGWNWAYNNAVGWRVVIEGVEYTGAISNYDGSSTVTVASNSLNIGHNSDGTKSISFSFEVWDNVSASYLPGYASGSGSMALSNIPRYASITRFDLSSGLENIRVDWSADVACDWISYKLNGGNWIDAGGTTFYINNLVPNTQYSVKIKVRRKDSGLWTESSTKYVTTKDISRITSAQNINFGDTARLTKNNPSGTHCDVRVETLNPTTTIATRTQTSDDMTITFTDEEWDLFYKKLGTNNSMTIRYVVDTKGNNTYYDWVDRTLTLTGNQKTIKNKANSSWKRAKLWIKVAGTWKRAVIWLKVNNTWRRGI
;
A
#
# COMPACT_ATOMS: atom_id res chain seq x y z
N MET A 1 -20.71 38.26 -1.02
CA MET A 1 -20.52 39.71 -1.21
C MET A 1 -20.26 40.35 0.14
N ALA A 2 -19.27 41.19 0.23
CA ALA A 2 -18.98 42.03 1.39
C ALA A 2 -18.83 43.50 0.92
N SER A 3 -19.01 44.45 1.83
CA SER A 3 -18.82 45.87 1.51
C SER A 3 -18.29 46.63 2.72
N CYS A 4 -17.63 47.73 2.45
CA CYS A 4 -17.31 48.75 3.44
C CYS A 4 -17.67 50.14 2.89
N SER A 5 -18.05 51.04 3.74
CA SER A 5 -18.47 52.41 3.34
C SER A 5 -17.80 53.45 4.21
N GLY A 6 -17.63 54.63 3.63
CA GLY A 6 -17.13 55.81 4.33
C GLY A 6 -17.79 57.08 3.76
N ASN A 7 -18.17 57.99 4.64
CA ASN A 7 -18.67 59.28 4.23
C ASN A 7 -17.49 60.24 4.02
N GLY A 8 -17.56 61.03 2.98
CA GLY A 8 -16.64 62.12 2.79
C GLY A 8 -16.67 63.09 3.99
N SER A 9 -15.52 63.58 4.43
CA SER A 9 -15.37 64.40 5.64
C SER A 9 -16.19 65.72 5.58
N ARG A 10 -16.65 66.09 4.41
CA ARG A 10 -17.57 67.25 4.26
C ARG A 10 -19.06 66.88 4.30
N GLY A 11 -19.41 65.59 4.38
CA GLY A 11 -20.78 65.15 4.62
C GLY A 11 -21.72 65.11 3.43
N HIS A 12 -21.25 65.38 2.22
CA HIS A 12 -22.10 65.53 1.00
C HIS A 12 -22.15 64.27 0.18
N HIS A 13 -21.15 63.38 0.32
CA HIS A 13 -20.94 62.19 -0.48
C HIS A 13 -20.60 60.98 0.38
N SER A 14 -21.00 59.81 -0.06
CA SER A 14 -20.55 58.53 0.50
C SER A 14 -19.89 57.68 -0.57
N PHE A 15 -18.94 56.86 -0.12
CA PHE A 15 -18.27 55.88 -0.95
C PHE A 15 -18.52 54.48 -0.36
N THR A 16 -18.80 53.54 -1.25
CA THR A 16 -18.97 52.11 -0.89
C THR A 16 -18.09 51.25 -1.79
N LEU A 17 -17.20 50.51 -1.18
CA LEU A 17 -16.46 49.48 -1.86
C LEU A 17 -17.22 48.14 -1.69
N ASN A 18 -17.72 47.62 -2.81
CA ASN A 18 -18.33 46.28 -2.87
C ASN A 18 -17.28 45.28 -3.34
N VAL A 19 -17.19 44.14 -2.67
CA VAL A 19 -16.26 43.07 -3.02
C VAL A 19 -17.02 41.74 -3.03
N TRP A 20 -16.87 40.95 -4.07
CA TRP A 20 -17.54 39.66 -4.20
C TRP A 20 -16.68 38.64 -4.95
N GLU A 21 -16.87 37.40 -4.61
CA GLU A 21 -16.31 36.28 -5.34
C GLU A 21 -17.15 36.06 -6.61
N SER A 22 -16.55 36.19 -7.78
CA SER A 22 -17.24 36.07 -9.09
C SER A 22 -16.99 34.72 -9.75
N TYR A 23 -15.93 34.01 -9.33
CA TYR A 23 -15.58 32.68 -9.82
C TYR A 23 -14.78 31.93 -8.77
N VAL A 24 -15.00 30.59 -8.67
CA VAL A 24 -14.25 29.64 -7.84
C VAL A 24 -13.70 28.58 -8.76
N SER A 25 -12.37 28.39 -8.77
CA SER A 25 -11.75 27.35 -9.59
C SER A 25 -12.12 25.97 -9.10
N GLY A 26 -12.23 25.00 -10.02
CA GLY A 26 -12.47 23.58 -9.70
C GLY A 26 -11.15 22.82 -9.54
N GLY A 27 -11.05 21.98 -8.51
CA GLY A 27 -10.15 20.84 -8.35
C GLY A 27 -8.64 21.05 -8.52
N VAL A 28 -8.16 21.33 -9.70
CA VAL A 28 -6.72 21.42 -10.00
C VAL A 28 -6.15 22.78 -9.62
N ASP A 29 -6.85 23.83 -10.01
CA ASP A 29 -6.47 25.20 -9.69
C ASP A 29 -6.94 25.57 -8.28
N ASN A 30 -6.19 26.39 -7.60
CA ASN A 30 -6.44 26.76 -6.21
C ASN A 30 -6.58 28.28 -6.07
N TYR A 31 -7.52 28.85 -6.82
CA TYR A 31 -7.79 30.32 -6.78
C TYR A 31 -9.27 30.60 -6.92
N SER A 32 -9.67 31.79 -6.43
CA SER A 32 -10.95 32.40 -6.74
C SER A 32 -10.70 33.74 -7.46
N THR A 33 -11.60 34.11 -8.39
CA THR A 33 -11.63 35.44 -8.95
C THR A 33 -12.48 36.33 -8.07
N VAL A 34 -11.89 37.37 -7.54
CA VAL A 34 -12.56 38.41 -6.74
C VAL A 34 -12.75 39.63 -7.58
N SER A 35 -14.00 40.07 -7.67
CA SER A 35 -14.39 41.31 -8.34
C SER A 35 -14.73 42.35 -7.31
N TRP A 36 -14.50 43.62 -7.68
CA TRP A 36 -14.82 44.72 -6.81
C TRP A 36 -15.36 45.94 -7.63
N SER A 37 -16.11 46.81 -6.95
CA SER A 37 -16.53 48.10 -7.48
C SER A 37 -16.53 49.15 -6.37
N LEU A 38 -15.94 50.30 -6.66
CA LEU A 38 -16.03 51.49 -5.83
C LEU A 38 -17.18 52.34 -6.35
N VAL A 39 -18.12 52.67 -5.49
CA VAL A 39 -19.35 53.40 -5.83
C VAL A 39 -19.38 54.72 -5.06
N LEU A 40 -19.68 55.79 -5.74
CA LEU A 40 -19.95 57.12 -5.17
C LEU A 40 -21.45 57.35 -5.18
N SER A 41 -22.00 57.78 -4.04
CA SER A 41 -23.41 58.12 -3.88
C SER A 41 -23.56 59.50 -3.22
N PRO A 42 -24.55 60.33 -3.62
CA PRO A 42 -24.84 61.54 -2.94
C PRO A 42 -25.51 61.26 -1.58
N ILE A 43 -25.05 61.93 -0.52
CA ILE A 43 -25.79 62.06 0.76
C ILE A 43 -26.75 63.25 0.65
N GLN A 44 -26.29 64.26 0.00
CA GLN A 44 -27.07 65.43 -0.33
C GLN A 44 -26.96 65.74 -1.83
N THR A 45 -28.09 65.97 -2.51
CA THR A 45 -28.12 66.29 -3.94
C THR A 45 -27.64 67.72 -4.24
N GLY A 46 -27.12 67.92 -5.46
CA GLY A 46 -26.67 69.24 -5.93
C GLY A 46 -25.20 69.56 -5.69
N TRP A 47 -24.48 68.67 -4.99
CA TRP A 47 -23.01 68.77 -4.81
C TRP A 47 -22.28 68.11 -5.95
N ASN A 48 -22.06 68.86 -7.04
CA ASN A 48 -21.43 68.41 -8.27
C ASN A 48 -20.05 69.06 -8.48
N TRP A 49 -19.24 68.46 -9.36
CA TRP A 49 -17.96 69.03 -9.82
C TRP A 49 -17.64 68.59 -11.22
N ALA A 50 -16.87 69.47 -11.91
CA ALA A 50 -16.41 69.25 -13.27
C ALA A 50 -14.96 69.72 -13.42
N TYR A 51 -14.06 69.12 -12.66
CA TYR A 51 -12.63 69.36 -12.66
C TYR A 51 -11.83 68.14 -12.99
N ASN A 52 -10.85 68.27 -13.83
CA ASN A 52 -9.98 67.16 -14.22
C ASN A 52 -9.25 66.63 -12.98
N ASN A 53 -9.39 65.32 -12.73
CA ASN A 53 -8.77 64.62 -11.58
C ASN A 53 -9.04 65.24 -10.21
N ALA A 54 -10.25 65.77 -9.99
CA ALA A 54 -10.59 66.55 -8.79
C ALA A 54 -10.51 65.66 -7.51
N VAL A 55 -10.86 64.40 -7.60
CA VAL A 55 -10.92 63.48 -6.46
C VAL A 55 -10.07 62.25 -6.79
N GLY A 56 -9.05 62.04 -6.01
CA GLY A 56 -8.24 60.80 -6.09
C GLY A 56 -8.89 59.65 -5.31
N TRP A 57 -8.64 58.44 -5.74
CA TRP A 57 -9.08 57.25 -5.04
C TRP A 57 -8.02 56.15 -5.10
N ARG A 58 -8.03 55.29 -4.07
CA ARG A 58 -7.20 54.09 -3.95
C ARG A 58 -8.07 52.97 -3.43
N VAL A 59 -7.96 51.80 -4.03
CA VAL A 59 -8.56 50.55 -3.57
C VAL A 59 -7.45 49.53 -3.39
N VAL A 60 -7.43 48.83 -2.28
CA VAL A 60 -6.49 47.75 -1.99
C VAL A 60 -7.29 46.49 -1.75
N ILE A 61 -7.01 45.42 -2.49
CA ILE A 61 -7.59 44.05 -2.31
C ILE A 61 -6.44 43.09 -2.08
N GLU A 62 -6.35 42.51 -0.89
CA GLU A 62 -5.30 41.55 -0.52
C GLU A 62 -3.89 42.05 -0.89
N GLY A 63 -3.61 43.31 -0.60
CA GLY A 63 -2.33 43.96 -0.88
C GLY A 63 -2.12 44.45 -2.33
N VAL A 64 -3.01 44.11 -3.25
CA VAL A 64 -2.95 44.64 -4.62
C VAL A 64 -3.66 45.99 -4.67
N GLU A 65 -2.93 46.99 -5.15
CA GLU A 65 -3.36 48.39 -5.18
C GLU A 65 -3.89 48.80 -6.55
N TYR A 66 -5.01 49.51 -6.54
CA TYR A 66 -5.62 50.18 -7.68
C TYR A 66 -5.83 51.65 -7.36
N THR A 67 -5.46 52.56 -8.25
CA THR A 67 -5.58 54.00 -8.06
C THR A 67 -6.18 54.68 -9.28
N GLY A 68 -6.78 55.82 -9.07
CA GLY A 68 -7.33 56.61 -10.14
C GLY A 68 -7.88 57.95 -9.65
N ALA A 69 -8.60 58.63 -10.52
CA ALA A 69 -9.23 59.90 -10.17
C ALA A 69 -10.62 60.06 -10.82
N ILE A 70 -11.47 60.82 -10.15
CA ILE A 70 -12.80 61.16 -10.62
C ILE A 70 -12.72 62.65 -11.13
N SER A 71 -13.01 62.81 -12.39
CA SER A 71 -12.98 64.20 -13.02
C SER A 71 -14.31 64.90 -12.90
N ASN A 72 -15.43 64.27 -13.15
CA ASN A 72 -16.75 64.80 -13.16
C ASN A 72 -17.75 64.01 -12.34
N TYR A 73 -18.63 64.68 -11.64
CA TYR A 73 -19.77 64.11 -10.96
C TYR A 73 -20.97 65.04 -10.96
N ASP A 74 -22.15 64.58 -11.30
CA ASP A 74 -23.37 65.33 -11.44
C ASP A 74 -24.07 65.73 -10.13
N GLY A 75 -23.65 65.14 -9.03
CA GLY A 75 -24.18 65.42 -7.69
C GLY A 75 -25.60 64.85 -7.44
N SER A 76 -26.17 64.06 -8.34
CA SER A 76 -27.56 63.64 -8.28
C SER A 76 -27.75 62.14 -8.29
N SER A 77 -26.83 61.37 -8.87
CA SER A 77 -26.96 59.93 -9.10
C SER A 77 -25.83 59.15 -8.45
N THR A 78 -26.11 57.90 -8.12
CA THR A 78 -25.07 56.92 -7.70
C THR A 78 -24.30 56.45 -8.94
N VAL A 79 -22.98 56.51 -8.89
CA VAL A 79 -22.11 56.12 -9.99
C VAL A 79 -21.05 55.14 -9.56
N THR A 80 -20.72 54.20 -10.44
CA THR A 80 -19.54 53.35 -10.26
C THR A 80 -18.31 54.13 -10.68
N VAL A 81 -17.42 54.39 -9.74
CA VAL A 81 -16.18 55.13 -9.92
C VAL A 81 -15.14 54.26 -10.65
N ALA A 82 -15.02 53.03 -10.19
CA ALA A 82 -14.10 52.07 -10.74
C ALA A 82 -14.55 50.65 -10.42
N SER A 83 -14.13 49.70 -11.21
CA SER A 83 -14.30 48.27 -10.96
C SER A 83 -13.18 47.50 -11.60
N ASN A 84 -12.85 46.34 -11.01
CA ASN A 84 -11.87 45.42 -11.56
C ASN A 84 -12.07 44.05 -10.97
N SER A 85 -11.24 43.09 -11.39
CA SER A 85 -11.17 41.73 -10.80
C SER A 85 -9.73 41.24 -10.74
N LEU A 86 -9.45 40.32 -9.82
CA LEU A 86 -8.15 39.68 -9.69
C LEU A 86 -8.32 38.25 -9.20
N ASN A 87 -7.34 37.39 -9.54
CA ASN A 87 -7.29 36.03 -9.06
C ASN A 87 -6.50 35.97 -7.73
N ILE A 88 -7.09 35.35 -6.73
CA ILE A 88 -6.50 35.21 -5.40
C ILE A 88 -6.33 33.74 -5.10
N GLY A 89 -5.08 33.31 -4.87
CA GLY A 89 -4.74 31.96 -4.48
C GLY A 89 -5.23 31.62 -3.07
N HIS A 90 -5.78 30.41 -2.90
CA HIS A 90 -6.17 29.87 -1.60
C HIS A 90 -5.01 29.21 -0.88
N ASN A 91 -5.17 28.98 0.41
CA ASN A 91 -4.25 28.16 1.21
C ASN A 91 -4.22 26.70 0.69
N SER A 92 -3.24 25.91 1.14
CA SER A 92 -3.10 24.51 0.73
C SER A 92 -4.31 23.64 1.08
N ASP A 93 -5.06 24.00 2.12
CA ASP A 93 -6.30 23.33 2.54
C ASP A 93 -7.54 23.79 1.75
N GLY A 94 -7.40 24.78 0.85
CA GLY A 94 -8.48 25.33 0.04
C GLY A 94 -9.25 26.48 0.69
N THR A 95 -8.88 26.90 1.88
CA THR A 95 -9.48 28.06 2.56
C THR A 95 -8.78 29.36 2.18
N LYS A 96 -9.47 30.47 2.23
CA LYS A 96 -8.89 31.82 2.12
C LYS A 96 -9.83 32.86 2.73
N SER A 97 -9.24 33.83 3.46
CA SER A 97 -9.87 35.09 3.80
C SER A 97 -9.07 36.22 3.19
N ILE A 98 -9.75 37.25 2.74
CA ILE A 98 -9.13 38.43 2.11
C ILE A 98 -9.48 39.67 2.90
N SER A 99 -8.56 40.62 2.86
CA SER A 99 -8.78 42.01 3.32
C SER A 99 -8.98 42.95 2.15
N PHE A 100 -9.76 43.98 2.37
CA PHE A 100 -9.94 45.04 1.39
C PHE A 100 -10.14 46.42 2.07
N SER A 101 -9.73 47.48 1.39
CA SER A 101 -9.90 48.83 1.86
C SER A 101 -9.99 49.80 0.69
N PHE A 102 -10.51 50.97 0.96
CA PHE A 102 -10.43 52.11 0.06
C PHE A 102 -10.10 53.40 0.80
N GLU A 103 -9.55 54.32 0.07
CA GLU A 103 -9.31 55.73 0.45
C GLU A 103 -9.70 56.60 -0.71
N VAL A 104 -10.28 57.77 -0.35
CA VAL A 104 -10.63 58.83 -1.31
C VAL A 104 -10.17 60.17 -0.74
N TRP A 105 -9.66 61.03 -1.56
CA TRP A 105 -9.16 62.33 -1.13
C TRP A 105 -9.36 63.40 -2.22
N ASP A 106 -9.45 64.66 -1.82
CA ASP A 106 -9.48 65.78 -2.76
C ASP A 106 -8.07 66.07 -3.28
N ASN A 107 -7.91 66.10 -4.59
CA ASN A 107 -6.67 66.56 -5.27
C ASN A 107 -6.59 68.09 -5.38
N VAL A 108 -7.72 68.79 -5.25
CA VAL A 108 -7.84 70.22 -5.23
C VAL A 108 -8.66 70.70 -4.05
N SER A 109 -8.41 71.89 -3.55
CA SER A 109 -9.14 72.44 -2.38
C SER A 109 -10.42 73.11 -2.83
N ALA A 110 -11.59 72.46 -2.68
CA ALA A 110 -12.90 73.04 -2.97
C ALA A 110 -13.98 72.41 -2.03
N SER A 111 -14.86 73.29 -1.54
CA SER A 111 -15.86 72.89 -0.50
C SER A 111 -16.95 71.92 -1.00
N TYR A 112 -17.18 71.89 -2.31
CA TYR A 112 -18.15 70.97 -2.94
C TYR A 112 -17.61 69.56 -3.20
N LEU A 113 -16.30 69.27 -2.99
CA LEU A 113 -15.69 67.96 -3.11
C LEU A 113 -15.94 67.14 -1.83
N PRO A 114 -15.78 65.83 -1.91
CA PRO A 114 -16.11 64.95 -0.80
C PRO A 114 -15.24 65.13 0.45
N GLY A 115 -14.01 65.65 0.31
CA GLY A 115 -12.98 65.53 1.35
C GLY A 115 -12.40 64.14 1.44
N TYR A 116 -11.89 63.77 2.60
CA TYR A 116 -11.34 62.43 2.83
C TYR A 116 -12.45 61.42 3.21
N ALA A 117 -12.40 60.25 2.61
CA ALA A 117 -13.22 59.09 3.00
C ALA A 117 -12.38 57.82 2.98
N SER A 118 -12.67 56.89 3.86
CA SER A 118 -12.04 55.59 3.88
C SER A 118 -12.95 54.51 4.45
N GLY A 119 -12.64 53.26 4.13
CA GLY A 119 -13.31 52.13 4.69
C GLY A 119 -12.48 50.85 4.51
N SER A 120 -12.67 49.87 5.37
CA SER A 120 -12.00 48.58 5.27
C SER A 120 -12.94 47.45 5.69
N GLY A 121 -12.63 46.26 5.20
CA GLY A 121 -13.37 45.02 5.52
C GLY A 121 -12.58 43.78 5.22
N SER A 122 -13.21 42.66 5.51
CA SER A 122 -12.69 41.36 5.15
C SER A 122 -13.82 40.45 4.69
N MET A 123 -13.45 39.40 3.94
CA MET A 123 -14.39 38.42 3.42
C MET A 123 -13.72 37.04 3.36
N ALA A 124 -14.41 35.99 3.82
CA ALA A 124 -14.03 34.65 3.55
C ALA A 124 -14.47 34.25 2.13
N LEU A 125 -13.57 33.67 1.35
CA LEU A 125 -13.87 33.08 0.05
C LEU A 125 -14.45 31.68 0.22
N SER A 126 -15.12 31.17 -0.82
CA SER A 126 -15.64 29.81 -0.87
C SER A 126 -14.52 28.80 -0.72
N ASN A 127 -14.74 27.75 0.07
CA ASN A 127 -13.76 26.70 0.24
C ASN A 127 -13.61 25.87 -1.04
N ILE A 128 -12.38 25.67 -1.52
CA ILE A 128 -12.05 24.82 -2.66
C ILE A 128 -11.64 23.44 -2.13
N PRO A 129 -12.46 22.39 -2.34
CA PRO A 129 -12.11 21.04 -1.86
C PRO A 129 -10.77 20.56 -2.44
N ARG A 130 -9.81 20.22 -1.58
CA ARG A 130 -8.49 19.74 -1.97
C ARG A 130 -8.32 18.26 -1.61
N TYR A 131 -8.19 17.43 -2.63
CA TYR A 131 -7.97 15.98 -2.49
C TYR A 131 -6.50 15.65 -2.73
N ALA A 132 -6.02 14.54 -2.16
CA ALA A 132 -4.75 13.97 -2.54
C ALA A 132 -4.90 13.16 -3.84
N SER A 133 -3.83 13.07 -4.65
CA SER A 133 -3.76 12.13 -5.77
C SER A 133 -2.86 10.97 -5.39
N ILE A 134 -3.37 9.73 -5.47
CA ILE A 134 -2.56 8.54 -5.24
C ILE A 134 -1.67 8.33 -6.47
N THR A 135 -0.36 8.58 -6.32
CA THR A 135 0.63 8.52 -7.41
C THR A 135 1.21 7.13 -7.59
N ARG A 136 1.18 6.31 -6.53
CA ARG A 136 1.63 4.92 -6.56
C ARG A 136 0.70 4.07 -5.71
N PHE A 137 0.36 2.87 -6.21
CA PHE A 137 -0.35 1.83 -5.47
C PHE A 137 0.05 0.49 -6.05
N ASP A 138 0.97 -0.23 -5.42
CA ASP A 138 1.48 -1.51 -5.87
C ASP A 138 1.20 -2.62 -4.88
N LEU A 139 0.98 -3.82 -5.42
CA LEU A 139 0.71 -5.03 -4.67
C LEU A 139 1.76 -6.07 -5.00
N SER A 140 2.32 -6.71 -3.97
CA SER A 140 3.22 -7.85 -4.10
C SER A 140 2.72 -9.01 -3.25
N SER A 141 2.62 -10.21 -3.85
CA SER A 141 2.08 -11.38 -3.18
C SER A 141 3.15 -12.17 -2.42
N GLY A 142 2.84 -12.55 -1.19
CA GLY A 142 3.49 -13.63 -0.43
C GLY A 142 2.64 -14.89 -0.43
N LEU A 143 2.98 -15.86 0.43
CA LEU A 143 2.20 -17.09 0.60
C LEU A 143 0.86 -16.80 1.28
N GLU A 144 0.88 -16.10 2.41
CA GLU A 144 -0.29 -15.79 3.25
C GLU A 144 -0.45 -14.29 3.50
N ASN A 145 0.17 -13.47 2.67
CA ASN A 145 0.10 -12.03 2.79
C ASN A 145 0.19 -11.31 1.44
N ILE A 146 -0.24 -10.05 1.45
CA ILE A 146 -0.05 -9.10 0.36
C ILE A 146 0.67 -7.89 0.95
N ARG A 147 1.82 -7.52 0.38
CA ARG A 147 2.48 -6.26 0.65
C ARG A 147 1.86 -5.19 -0.22
N VAL A 148 1.53 -4.08 0.40
CA VAL A 148 0.99 -2.87 -0.24
C VAL A 148 2.03 -1.77 -0.14
N ASP A 149 2.43 -1.20 -1.28
CA ASP A 149 3.27 0.00 -1.37
C ASP A 149 2.47 1.11 -2.05
N TRP A 150 2.46 2.29 -1.45
CA TRP A 150 1.71 3.43 -1.99
C TRP A 150 2.42 4.76 -1.76
N SER A 151 2.05 5.77 -2.55
CA SER A 151 2.43 7.17 -2.35
C SER A 151 1.35 8.10 -2.89
N ALA A 152 1.38 9.34 -2.45
CA ALA A 152 0.52 10.42 -2.93
C ALA A 152 1.36 11.66 -3.29
N ASP A 153 0.77 12.57 -4.05
CA ASP A 153 1.35 13.86 -4.46
C ASP A 153 1.56 14.83 -3.28
N VAL A 154 0.83 14.62 -2.17
CA VAL A 154 0.86 15.47 -0.98
C VAL A 154 0.87 14.63 0.30
N ALA A 155 1.17 15.27 1.43
CA ALA A 155 1.17 14.62 2.73
C ALA A 155 -0.24 14.13 3.11
N CYS A 156 -0.31 12.84 3.45
CA CYS A 156 -1.50 12.17 3.99
C CYS A 156 -1.24 11.75 5.43
N ASP A 157 -2.23 11.89 6.30
CA ASP A 157 -2.16 11.53 7.72
C ASP A 157 -2.89 10.24 8.07
N TRP A 158 -3.64 9.69 7.12
CA TRP A 158 -4.39 8.45 7.30
C TRP A 158 -4.45 7.62 6.04
N ILE A 159 -4.38 6.31 6.20
CA ILE A 159 -4.62 5.32 5.16
C ILE A 159 -5.49 4.18 5.68
N SER A 160 -6.42 3.72 4.85
CA SER A 160 -7.18 2.49 5.08
C SER A 160 -7.21 1.66 3.80
N TYR A 161 -7.36 0.36 3.95
CA TYR A 161 -7.56 -0.55 2.83
C TYR A 161 -8.88 -1.29 2.93
N LYS A 162 -9.35 -1.79 1.80
CA LYS A 162 -10.52 -2.64 1.68
C LYS A 162 -10.11 -3.90 0.92
N LEU A 163 -10.43 -5.07 1.50
CA LEU A 163 -10.17 -6.38 0.91
C LEU A 163 -11.49 -7.01 0.45
N ASN A 164 -11.53 -7.50 -0.78
CA ASN A 164 -12.70 -8.19 -1.38
C ASN A 164 -14.03 -7.44 -1.19
N GLY A 165 -14.00 -6.11 -1.30
CA GLY A 165 -15.21 -5.30 -1.13
C GLY A 165 -15.77 -5.21 0.30
N GLY A 166 -15.07 -5.77 1.31
CA GLY A 166 -15.44 -5.72 2.72
C GLY A 166 -15.39 -4.32 3.34
N ASN A 167 -15.26 -4.23 4.64
CA ASN A 167 -15.12 -2.97 5.36
C ASN A 167 -13.74 -2.33 5.18
N TRP A 168 -13.65 -1.01 5.39
CA TRP A 168 -12.39 -0.31 5.47
C TRP A 168 -11.66 -0.68 6.77
N ILE A 169 -10.38 -1.02 6.64
CA ILE A 169 -9.48 -1.38 7.74
C ILE A 169 -8.33 -0.37 7.73
N ASP A 170 -8.06 0.22 8.89
CA ASP A 170 -6.97 1.19 9.02
C ASP A 170 -5.61 0.51 8.89
N ALA A 171 -4.69 1.21 8.24
CA ALA A 171 -3.31 0.78 8.05
C ALA A 171 -2.36 1.91 8.42
N GLY A 172 -1.07 1.65 8.42
CA GLY A 172 -0.04 2.65 8.74
C GLY A 172 1.12 2.64 7.76
N GLY A 173 1.77 3.79 7.61
CA GLY A 173 2.95 3.96 6.76
C GLY A 173 2.65 3.90 5.26
N THR A 174 3.70 4.06 4.46
CA THR A 174 3.64 3.98 2.99
C THR A 174 3.83 2.56 2.46
N THR A 175 4.14 1.62 3.36
CA THR A 175 4.22 0.18 3.13
C THR A 175 3.55 -0.54 4.30
N PHE A 176 2.65 -1.48 4.00
CA PHE A 176 2.03 -2.35 5.00
C PHE A 176 1.71 -3.73 4.43
N TYR A 177 1.32 -4.66 5.31
CA TYR A 177 0.99 -6.03 4.93
C TYR A 177 -0.45 -6.38 5.32
N ILE A 178 -1.15 -7.03 4.40
CA ILE A 178 -2.44 -7.68 4.65
C ILE A 178 -2.12 -9.15 4.90
N ASN A 179 -2.30 -9.62 6.12
CA ASN A 179 -1.87 -10.96 6.56
C ASN A 179 -3.04 -11.94 6.69
N ASN A 180 -2.72 -13.20 7.00
CA ASN A 180 -3.66 -14.30 7.23
C ASN A 180 -4.55 -14.61 6.01
N LEU A 181 -3.95 -14.56 4.84
CA LEU A 181 -4.61 -14.85 3.58
C LEU A 181 -4.44 -16.33 3.21
N VAL A 182 -5.34 -16.84 2.39
CA VAL A 182 -5.28 -18.20 1.87
C VAL A 182 -4.32 -18.23 0.67
N PRO A 183 -3.39 -19.21 0.58
CA PRO A 183 -2.54 -19.40 -0.59
C PRO A 183 -3.34 -19.62 -1.88
N ASN A 184 -2.74 -19.30 -3.02
CA ASN A 184 -3.30 -19.46 -4.37
C ASN A 184 -4.72 -18.89 -4.53
N THR A 185 -4.98 -17.75 -3.87
CA THR A 185 -6.29 -17.12 -3.86
C THR A 185 -6.18 -15.70 -4.38
N GLN A 186 -7.07 -15.33 -5.31
CA GLN A 186 -7.14 -13.96 -5.81
C GLN A 186 -7.88 -13.06 -4.84
N TYR A 187 -7.30 -11.91 -4.57
CA TYR A 187 -7.87 -10.85 -3.72
C TYR A 187 -8.00 -9.56 -4.51
N SER A 188 -9.08 -8.83 -4.26
CA SER A 188 -9.21 -7.45 -4.70
C SER A 188 -8.83 -6.51 -3.54
N VAL A 189 -7.99 -5.53 -3.84
CA VAL A 189 -7.52 -4.53 -2.85
C VAL A 189 -7.82 -3.14 -3.36
N LYS A 190 -8.34 -2.30 -2.50
CA LYS A 190 -8.55 -0.87 -2.73
C LYS A 190 -8.01 -0.12 -1.52
N ILE A 191 -7.39 1.04 -1.73
CA ILE A 191 -6.95 1.91 -0.64
C ILE A 191 -7.69 3.24 -0.68
N LYS A 192 -7.81 3.89 0.45
CA LYS A 192 -8.19 5.30 0.56
C LYS A 192 -7.20 6.02 1.48
N VAL A 193 -6.89 7.25 1.13
CA VAL A 193 -5.97 8.10 1.88
C VAL A 193 -6.64 9.41 2.25
N ARG A 194 -6.30 9.97 3.40
CA ARG A 194 -6.78 11.26 3.84
C ARG A 194 -5.68 12.30 3.70
N ARG A 195 -5.96 13.37 2.96
CA ARG A 195 -5.06 14.50 2.84
C ARG A 195 -4.96 15.23 4.19
N LYS A 196 -3.72 15.48 4.65
CA LYS A 196 -3.46 15.99 6.00
C LYS A 196 -4.01 17.39 6.26
N ASP A 197 -3.90 18.30 5.31
CA ASP A 197 -4.27 19.72 5.46
C ASP A 197 -5.78 19.98 5.28
N SER A 198 -6.46 19.27 4.39
CA SER A 198 -7.89 19.43 4.12
C SER A 198 -8.78 18.40 4.81
N GLY A 199 -8.23 17.28 5.27
CA GLY A 199 -8.99 16.17 5.86
C GLY A 199 -9.84 15.36 4.87
N LEU A 200 -9.71 15.63 3.56
CA LEU A 200 -10.51 14.98 2.52
C LEU A 200 -9.92 13.64 2.08
N TRP A 201 -10.79 12.69 1.72
CA TRP A 201 -10.44 11.33 1.37
C TRP A 201 -10.43 11.11 -0.13
N THR A 202 -9.40 10.42 -0.62
CA THR A 202 -9.31 9.91 -2.00
C THR A 202 -9.22 8.41 -1.99
N GLU A 203 -9.95 7.75 -2.89
CA GLU A 203 -9.89 6.30 -3.10
C GLU A 203 -9.13 5.94 -4.37
N SER A 204 -8.38 4.83 -4.33
CA SER A 204 -7.73 4.27 -5.51
C SER A 204 -8.74 3.54 -6.41
N SER A 205 -8.33 3.19 -7.62
CA SER A 205 -8.93 2.08 -8.35
C SER A 205 -8.71 0.76 -7.61
N THR A 206 -9.54 -0.25 -7.88
CA THR A 206 -9.34 -1.61 -7.36
C THR A 206 -8.21 -2.29 -8.12
N LYS A 207 -7.27 -2.91 -7.39
CA LYS A 207 -6.25 -3.80 -7.95
C LYS A 207 -6.50 -5.23 -7.50
N TYR A 208 -6.07 -6.19 -8.34
CA TYR A 208 -6.18 -7.62 -8.07
C TYR A 208 -4.80 -8.22 -7.92
N VAL A 209 -4.65 -9.16 -7.00
CA VAL A 209 -3.42 -9.91 -6.78
C VAL A 209 -3.75 -11.31 -6.29
N THR A 210 -3.00 -12.31 -6.77
CA THR A 210 -3.13 -13.69 -6.30
C THR A 210 -1.98 -14.00 -5.36
N THR A 211 -2.29 -14.50 -4.16
CA THR A 211 -1.29 -15.02 -3.23
C THR A 211 -0.53 -16.17 -3.86
N LYS A 212 0.73 -16.37 -3.47
CA LYS A 212 1.55 -17.45 -3.99
C LYS A 212 0.98 -18.81 -3.60
N ASP A 213 1.19 -19.82 -4.45
CA ASP A 213 0.78 -21.19 -4.15
C ASP A 213 1.75 -21.85 -3.15
N ILE A 214 1.29 -22.93 -2.54
CA ILE A 214 2.10 -23.85 -1.73
C ILE A 214 3.10 -24.60 -2.60
N SER A 215 4.12 -25.17 -1.99
CA SER A 215 5.03 -26.05 -2.70
C SER A 215 4.35 -27.36 -3.05
N ARG A 216 4.50 -27.80 -4.29
CA ARG A 216 3.90 -29.04 -4.80
C ARG A 216 4.95 -29.97 -5.38
N ILE A 217 4.77 -31.28 -5.16
CA ILE A 217 5.61 -32.30 -5.75
C ILE A 217 5.25 -32.44 -7.23
N THR A 218 6.22 -32.17 -8.09
CA THR A 218 6.06 -32.31 -9.55
C THR A 218 6.54 -33.67 -10.04
N SER A 219 7.51 -34.28 -9.36
CA SER A 219 8.04 -35.61 -9.66
C SER A 219 8.61 -36.26 -8.42
N ALA A 220 8.43 -37.56 -8.29
CA ALA A 220 9.11 -38.39 -7.30
C ALA A 220 9.35 -39.80 -7.86
N GLN A 221 10.44 -40.42 -7.46
CA GLN A 221 10.82 -41.77 -7.94
C GLN A 221 10.40 -42.86 -6.99
N ASN A 222 10.10 -44.06 -7.54
CA ASN A 222 10.19 -45.27 -6.80
C ASN A 222 11.65 -45.54 -6.42
N ILE A 223 11.90 -46.12 -5.29
CA ILE A 223 13.27 -46.40 -4.84
C ILE A 223 13.47 -47.90 -4.55
N ASN A 224 14.67 -48.38 -4.79
CA ASN A 224 15.11 -49.66 -4.29
C ASN A 224 15.85 -49.46 -2.97
N PHE A 225 15.89 -50.50 -2.18
CA PHE A 225 16.62 -50.45 -0.92
C PHE A 225 18.10 -50.14 -1.15
N GLY A 226 18.63 -49.15 -0.46
CA GLY A 226 19.99 -48.68 -0.59
C GLY A 226 20.18 -47.52 -1.59
N ASP A 227 19.18 -47.23 -2.38
CA ASP A 227 19.21 -46.10 -3.33
C ASP A 227 18.98 -44.74 -2.64
N THR A 228 19.34 -43.68 -3.33
CA THR A 228 18.90 -42.34 -2.98
C THR A 228 17.54 -42.08 -3.59
N ALA A 229 16.67 -41.40 -2.85
CA ALA A 229 15.41 -40.90 -3.38
C ALA A 229 15.61 -39.57 -4.10
N ARG A 230 14.97 -39.39 -5.25
CA ARG A 230 14.93 -38.12 -5.98
C ARG A 230 13.52 -37.62 -6.05
N LEU A 231 13.38 -36.33 -5.75
CA LEU A 231 12.13 -35.58 -5.70
C LEU A 231 12.34 -34.24 -6.40
N THR A 232 11.42 -33.88 -7.27
CA THR A 232 11.31 -32.53 -7.80
C THR A 232 10.03 -31.89 -7.30
N LYS A 233 10.10 -30.65 -6.85
CA LYS A 233 8.96 -29.84 -6.42
C LYS A 233 9.07 -28.45 -7.04
N ASN A 234 7.95 -27.73 -7.17
CA ASN A 234 7.98 -26.28 -7.34
C ASN A 234 7.80 -25.62 -5.98
N ASN A 235 8.39 -24.44 -5.82
CA ASN A 235 8.27 -23.65 -4.60
C ASN A 235 7.98 -22.17 -4.96
N PRO A 236 6.77 -21.86 -5.45
CA PRO A 236 6.42 -20.52 -5.94
C PRO A 236 6.45 -19.45 -4.84
N SER A 237 6.29 -19.84 -3.58
CA SER A 237 6.39 -18.92 -2.44
C SER A 237 7.83 -18.53 -2.11
N GLY A 238 8.82 -19.40 -2.43
CA GLY A 238 10.22 -19.26 -2.02
C GLY A 238 10.43 -19.45 -0.50
N THR A 239 9.44 -19.95 0.22
CA THR A 239 9.53 -20.21 1.66
C THR A 239 10.26 -21.50 1.95
N HIS A 240 10.67 -21.71 3.20
CA HIS A 240 11.21 -22.98 3.67
C HIS A 240 10.22 -24.10 3.49
N CYS A 241 10.71 -25.24 2.97
CA CYS A 241 9.96 -26.47 2.88
C CYS A 241 10.70 -27.58 3.63
N ASP A 242 9.97 -28.35 4.42
CA ASP A 242 10.45 -29.64 4.89
C ASP A 242 9.93 -30.71 3.94
N VAL A 243 10.81 -31.63 3.56
CA VAL A 243 10.44 -32.84 2.81
C VAL A 243 10.55 -34.02 3.75
N ARG A 244 9.45 -34.72 3.95
CA ARG A 244 9.39 -35.92 4.77
C ARG A 244 9.18 -37.15 3.89
N VAL A 245 9.81 -38.25 4.29
CA VAL A 245 9.54 -39.57 3.74
C VAL A 245 8.90 -40.40 4.83
N GLU A 246 7.72 -40.91 4.55
CA GLU A 246 6.89 -41.62 5.52
C GLU A 246 6.56 -43.03 5.03
N THR A 247 6.39 -43.98 5.97
CA THR A 247 5.71 -45.24 5.72
C THR A 247 4.24 -45.09 6.09
N LEU A 248 3.41 -45.94 5.50
CA LEU A 248 1.98 -46.01 5.80
C LEU A 248 1.66 -47.22 6.64
N ASN A 249 0.52 -47.16 7.38
CA ASN A 249 -0.07 -48.27 8.14
C ASN A 249 0.83 -48.87 9.25
N PRO A 250 1.09 -48.19 10.37
CA PRO A 250 0.75 -46.80 10.68
C PRO A 250 1.75 -45.83 10.05
N THR A 251 1.29 -44.62 9.81
CA THR A 251 2.16 -43.55 9.32
C THR A 251 3.32 -43.31 10.28
N THR A 252 4.53 -43.34 9.75
CA THR A 252 5.75 -43.08 10.51
C THR A 252 6.74 -42.32 9.65
N THR A 253 7.16 -41.16 10.12
CA THR A 253 8.21 -40.36 9.44
C THR A 253 9.55 -41.12 9.57
N ILE A 254 10.18 -41.41 8.43
CA ILE A 254 11.47 -42.07 8.34
C ILE A 254 12.60 -41.04 8.24
N ALA A 255 12.42 -40.02 7.39
CA ALA A 255 13.41 -38.98 7.15
C ALA A 255 12.72 -37.65 7.02
N THR A 256 13.39 -36.59 7.47
CA THR A 256 13.01 -35.19 7.23
C THR A 256 14.23 -34.42 6.72
N ARG A 257 14.04 -33.61 5.69
CA ARG A 257 15.08 -32.75 5.13
C ARG A 257 14.49 -31.38 4.85
N THR A 258 15.18 -30.34 5.26
CA THR A 258 14.77 -28.95 4.99
C THR A 258 15.53 -28.43 3.78
N GLN A 259 14.81 -27.96 2.77
CA GLN A 259 15.42 -27.46 1.54
C GLN A 259 14.48 -26.51 0.78
N THR A 260 15.07 -25.44 0.25
CA THR A 260 14.34 -24.46 -0.59
C THR A 260 14.44 -24.75 -2.09
N SER A 261 15.47 -25.49 -2.54
CA SER A 261 15.63 -25.83 -3.95
C SER A 261 14.54 -26.76 -4.47
N ASP A 262 14.26 -26.67 -5.78
CA ASP A 262 13.20 -27.46 -6.41
C ASP A 262 13.59 -28.92 -6.60
N ASP A 263 14.86 -29.19 -6.96
CA ASP A 263 15.39 -30.55 -7.07
C ASP A 263 16.02 -31.01 -5.75
N MET A 264 15.65 -32.18 -5.31
CA MET A 264 16.13 -32.74 -4.05
C MET A 264 16.55 -34.19 -4.18
N THR A 265 17.69 -34.50 -3.59
CA THR A 265 18.18 -35.88 -3.42
C THR A 265 18.21 -36.19 -1.94
N ILE A 266 17.53 -37.27 -1.55
CA ILE A 266 17.46 -37.74 -0.16
C ILE A 266 18.33 -38.97 -0.05
N THR A 267 19.46 -38.87 0.65
CA THR A 267 20.27 -40.02 1.08
C THR A 267 19.82 -40.44 2.46
N PHE A 268 19.47 -41.71 2.60
CA PHE A 268 19.03 -42.25 3.88
C PHE A 268 20.20 -42.76 4.70
N THR A 269 20.15 -42.53 6.01
CA THR A 269 21.13 -43.08 6.95
C THR A 269 20.86 -44.56 7.17
N ASP A 270 21.80 -45.27 7.83
CA ASP A 270 21.61 -46.67 8.21
C ASP A 270 20.42 -46.85 9.15
N GLU A 271 20.23 -45.90 10.07
CA GLU A 271 19.10 -45.91 11.02
C GLU A 271 17.75 -45.73 10.29
N GLU A 272 17.71 -44.84 9.30
CA GLU A 272 16.51 -44.62 8.48
C GLU A 272 16.19 -45.88 7.63
N TRP A 273 17.22 -46.51 7.06
CA TRP A 273 17.04 -47.81 6.37
C TRP A 273 16.55 -48.92 7.32
N ASP A 274 17.04 -48.96 8.55
CA ASP A 274 16.58 -49.90 9.55
C ASP A 274 15.10 -49.70 9.91
N LEU A 275 14.62 -48.46 9.91
CA LEU A 275 13.18 -48.17 10.10
C LEU A 275 12.35 -48.72 8.93
N PHE A 276 12.79 -48.52 7.70
CA PHE A 276 12.14 -49.11 6.53
C PHE A 276 12.06 -50.61 6.63
N TYR A 277 13.13 -51.29 6.99
CA TYR A 277 13.14 -52.75 7.19
C TYR A 277 12.15 -53.22 8.23
N LYS A 278 12.11 -52.53 9.36
CA LYS A 278 11.17 -52.89 10.43
C LYS A 278 9.72 -52.78 9.96
N LYS A 279 9.41 -51.78 9.14
CA LYS A 279 8.06 -51.56 8.61
C LYS A 279 7.72 -52.50 7.47
N LEU A 280 8.70 -52.85 6.63
CA LEU A 280 8.52 -53.78 5.52
C LEU A 280 8.15 -55.22 6.00
N GLY A 281 8.68 -55.63 7.16
CA GLY A 281 8.41 -56.97 7.74
C GLY A 281 8.88 -58.10 6.84
N THR A 282 7.97 -58.95 6.37
CA THR A 282 8.22 -60.06 5.46
C THR A 282 8.00 -59.75 3.99
N ASN A 283 7.48 -58.56 3.68
CA ASN A 283 7.19 -58.14 2.31
C ASN A 283 8.46 -57.75 1.55
N ASN A 284 8.43 -57.85 0.23
CA ASN A 284 9.50 -57.36 -0.65
C ASN A 284 9.32 -55.95 -1.13
N SER A 285 8.15 -55.35 -0.92
CA SER A 285 7.86 -53.96 -1.27
C SER A 285 6.86 -53.36 -0.30
N MET A 286 6.86 -52.04 -0.24
CA MET A 286 5.92 -51.25 0.54
C MET A 286 5.67 -49.92 -0.14
N THR A 287 4.53 -49.33 0.17
CA THR A 287 4.25 -47.95 -0.21
C THR A 287 4.94 -47.01 0.77
N ILE A 288 5.64 -46.03 0.22
CA ILE A 288 6.19 -44.87 0.94
C ILE A 288 5.52 -43.61 0.45
N ARG A 289 5.47 -42.60 1.29
CA ARG A 289 4.91 -41.28 0.96
C ARG A 289 5.98 -40.22 1.06
N TYR A 290 6.13 -39.46 0.01
CA TYR A 290 6.86 -38.18 0.07
C TYR A 290 5.86 -37.09 0.41
N VAL A 291 6.18 -36.26 1.38
CA VAL A 291 5.37 -35.10 1.82
C VAL A 291 6.21 -33.86 1.76
N VAL A 292 5.69 -32.80 1.18
CA VAL A 292 6.28 -31.47 1.22
C VAL A 292 5.45 -30.57 2.12
N ASP A 293 6.08 -30.07 3.17
CA ASP A 293 5.48 -29.13 4.12
C ASP A 293 5.91 -27.71 3.76
N THR A 294 5.01 -26.91 3.22
CA THR A 294 5.25 -25.49 2.99
C THR A 294 5.01 -24.72 4.29
N LYS A 295 6.03 -24.04 4.80
CA LYS A 295 5.97 -23.30 6.06
C LYS A 295 5.56 -21.85 5.82
N GLY A 296 4.42 -21.45 6.33
CA GLY A 296 3.94 -20.09 6.48
C GLY A 296 3.57 -19.85 7.95
N ASN A 297 2.58 -19.01 8.21
CA ASN A 297 1.92 -18.94 9.53
C ASN A 297 1.22 -20.29 9.83
N ASN A 298 0.71 -20.90 8.76
CA ASN A 298 0.19 -22.27 8.77
C ASN A 298 1.16 -23.22 8.07
N THR A 299 1.01 -24.53 8.27
CA THR A 299 1.74 -25.55 7.52
C THR A 299 0.80 -26.17 6.50
N TYR A 300 1.21 -26.16 5.24
CA TYR A 300 0.46 -26.72 4.13
C TYR A 300 1.19 -27.93 3.58
N TYR A 301 0.45 -28.94 3.11
CA TYR A 301 0.98 -30.21 2.69
C TYR A 301 0.64 -30.53 1.24
N ASP A 302 1.60 -31.11 0.54
CA ASP A 302 1.39 -31.83 -0.70
C ASP A 302 2.12 -33.16 -0.60
N TRP A 303 1.57 -34.24 -1.20
CA TRP A 303 2.16 -35.55 -1.10
C TRP A 303 1.98 -36.40 -2.33
N VAL A 304 2.87 -37.40 -2.47
CA VAL A 304 2.77 -38.43 -3.50
C VAL A 304 3.24 -39.79 -2.94
N ASP A 305 2.49 -40.85 -3.26
CA ASP A 305 2.85 -42.22 -2.87
C ASP A 305 3.72 -42.84 -3.97
N ARG A 306 4.75 -43.59 -3.54
CA ARG A 306 5.69 -44.34 -4.38
C ARG A 306 6.01 -45.68 -3.75
N THR A 307 6.67 -46.54 -4.52
CA THR A 307 7.03 -47.89 -4.06
C THR A 307 8.50 -47.92 -3.64
N LEU A 308 8.73 -48.49 -2.45
CA LEU A 308 10.04 -48.93 -2.03
C LEU A 308 10.11 -50.46 -2.26
N THR A 309 11.11 -50.94 -2.99
CA THR A 309 11.29 -52.35 -3.31
C THR A 309 12.65 -52.84 -2.81
N LEU A 310 12.66 -54.05 -2.26
CA LEU A 310 13.88 -54.82 -2.01
C LEU A 310 14.26 -55.54 -3.29
N THR A 311 15.29 -55.05 -4.00
CA THR A 311 15.83 -55.73 -5.18
C THR A 311 16.95 -56.68 -4.78
N GLY A 312 16.87 -57.97 -5.21
CA GLY A 312 17.88 -58.97 -4.99
C GLY A 312 17.65 -59.85 -3.74
N ASN A 313 18.42 -60.92 -3.63
CA ASN A 313 18.41 -61.84 -2.48
C ASN A 313 19.01 -61.18 -1.23
N GLN A 314 18.42 -60.11 -0.77
CA GLN A 314 18.78 -59.46 0.49
C GLN A 314 18.14 -60.23 1.65
N LYS A 315 18.50 -61.52 1.76
CA LYS A 315 18.14 -62.27 2.95
C LYS A 315 18.92 -61.71 4.12
N THR A 316 18.19 -61.01 4.98
CA THR A 316 18.71 -60.49 6.23
C THR A 316 19.31 -61.63 7.03
N ILE A 317 20.57 -61.54 7.46
CA ILE A 317 21.12 -62.45 8.43
C ILE A 317 20.31 -62.27 9.71
N LYS A 318 19.52 -63.24 10.03
CA LYS A 318 18.75 -63.26 11.27
C LYS A 318 19.51 -64.07 12.31
N ASN A 319 19.67 -63.52 13.50
CA ASN A 319 20.16 -64.29 14.67
C ASN A 319 18.96 -64.68 15.51
N LYS A 320 18.92 -65.94 15.91
CA LYS A 320 17.89 -66.51 16.82
C LYS A 320 18.27 -66.10 18.25
N ALA A 321 17.56 -65.24 18.88
CA ALA A 321 17.72 -64.86 20.25
C ALA A 321 16.37 -65.05 20.97
N ASN A 322 16.36 -65.78 22.10
CA ASN A 322 15.16 -65.99 22.89
C ASN A 322 13.98 -66.58 22.08
N SER A 323 14.25 -67.64 21.26
CA SER A 323 13.26 -68.30 20.39
C SER A 323 12.67 -67.47 19.26
N SER A 324 13.08 -66.21 19.07
CA SER A 324 12.66 -65.36 17.95
C SER A 324 13.85 -65.04 17.07
N TRP A 325 13.59 -64.96 15.74
CA TRP A 325 14.60 -64.47 14.79
C TRP A 325 14.72 -62.99 14.85
N LYS A 326 15.92 -62.49 15.21
CA LYS A 326 16.23 -61.04 15.23
C LYS A 326 17.23 -60.71 14.16
N ARG A 327 17.12 -59.54 13.60
CA ARG A 327 18.09 -58.95 12.66
C ARG A 327 19.42 -58.73 13.39
N ALA A 328 20.53 -59.26 12.86
CA ALA A 328 21.85 -59.06 13.41
C ALA A 328 22.62 -58.02 12.60
N LYS A 329 23.20 -57.05 13.31
CA LYS A 329 24.26 -56.16 12.74
C LYS A 329 25.59 -56.83 13.07
N LEU A 330 26.40 -57.11 12.03
CA LEU A 330 27.73 -57.66 12.24
C LEU A 330 28.70 -56.51 12.51
N TRP A 331 29.40 -56.60 13.62
CA TRP A 331 30.47 -55.68 13.99
C TRP A 331 31.78 -56.44 14.13
N ILE A 332 32.89 -55.88 13.61
CA ILE A 332 34.24 -56.40 13.80
C ILE A 332 35.08 -55.38 14.56
N LYS A 333 35.95 -55.85 15.42
CA LYS A 333 36.88 -55.01 16.15
C LYS A 333 38.19 -54.88 15.35
N VAL A 334 38.49 -53.72 14.82
CA VAL A 334 39.72 -53.42 14.07
C VAL A 334 40.51 -52.38 14.83
N ALA A 335 41.73 -52.69 15.17
CA ALA A 335 42.62 -51.80 15.94
C ALA A 335 41.95 -51.22 17.21
N GLY A 336 41.25 -52.07 17.97
CA GLY A 336 40.59 -51.67 19.20
C GLY A 336 39.21 -51.01 19.05
N THR A 337 38.81 -50.61 17.84
CA THR A 337 37.55 -49.93 17.55
C THR A 337 36.56 -50.87 16.88
N TRP A 338 35.30 -50.85 17.35
CA TRP A 338 34.23 -51.58 16.71
C TRP A 338 33.80 -50.91 15.44
N LYS A 339 33.90 -51.64 14.30
CA LYS A 339 33.48 -51.17 12.97
C LYS A 339 32.38 -52.07 12.44
N ARG A 340 31.41 -51.48 11.79
CA ARG A 340 30.35 -52.26 11.11
C ARG A 340 30.99 -53.06 9.98
N ALA A 341 30.74 -54.37 9.97
CA ALA A 341 31.22 -55.25 8.93
C ALA A 341 30.15 -55.51 7.87
N VAL A 342 30.58 -55.54 6.63
CA VAL A 342 29.77 -55.98 5.50
C VAL A 342 30.16 -57.42 5.19
N ILE A 343 29.18 -58.33 5.18
CA ILE A 343 29.41 -59.72 4.80
C ILE A 343 29.45 -59.81 3.29
N TRP A 344 30.52 -60.39 2.78
CA TRP A 344 30.62 -60.80 1.39
C TRP A 344 30.48 -62.29 1.28
N LEU A 345 29.57 -62.78 0.44
CA LEU A 345 29.37 -64.19 0.17
C LEU A 345 29.86 -64.52 -1.23
N LYS A 346 30.66 -65.57 -1.37
CA LYS A 346 31.11 -66.07 -2.67
C LYS A 346 30.07 -67.09 -3.18
N VAL A 347 29.29 -66.69 -4.20
CA VAL A 347 28.28 -67.55 -4.83
C VAL A 347 28.67 -67.70 -6.28
N ASN A 348 28.80 -68.92 -6.76
CA ASN A 348 29.17 -69.22 -8.14
C ASN A 348 30.43 -68.46 -8.61
N ASN A 349 31.48 -68.52 -7.80
CA ASN A 349 32.77 -67.88 -7.99
C ASN A 349 32.75 -66.34 -8.03
N THR A 350 31.63 -65.68 -7.74
CA THR A 350 31.47 -64.25 -7.67
C THR A 350 31.21 -63.79 -6.23
N TRP A 351 31.98 -62.76 -5.76
CA TRP A 351 31.73 -62.15 -4.44
C TRP A 351 30.50 -61.27 -4.51
N ARG A 352 29.53 -61.53 -3.64
CA ARG A 352 28.33 -60.73 -3.48
C ARG A 352 28.28 -60.15 -2.09
N ARG A 353 27.94 -58.88 -2.01
CA ARG A 353 27.74 -58.21 -0.72
C ARG A 353 26.49 -58.79 -0.06
N GLY A 354 26.67 -59.40 1.14
CA GLY A 354 25.56 -59.68 2.02
C GLY A 354 25.19 -58.45 2.79
N ILE A 355 23.94 -58.23 2.98
CA ILE A 355 23.41 -57.04 3.70
C ILE A 355 23.10 -57.41 5.13
#